data_d8bfa893ae734e01aaf697e4a1190f00
#
_entry.id   d8bfa893ae734e01aaf697e4a1190f00
#
_cell.length_a   1.000
_cell.length_b   1.000
_cell.length_c   1.000
_cell.angle_alpha   90.00
_cell.angle_beta   90.00
_cell.angle_gamma   90.00
#
_symmetry.space_group_name_H-M   'P 1'
#
loop_
_entity.id
_entity.type
_entity.pdbx_description
1 polymer ?
#
loop_
_entity_poly.entity_id
_entity_poly.type
_entity_poly.pdbx_seq_one_letter_code
_entity_poly.pdbx_strand_id
1 'polypeptide(L)'
;ENNLGYSVMGAENVDPTAPKDMKESFNYNNLRMPDELWPHGWVPDFQYKAEESIRIADTLTYNILNKFDTILDCGTTLVDAHQQMYNTTRIIHYPAYEGSLENRQMRIGEHSDYGTITLLWQINDVPGLEVQDLGGVWHPVPFEEDGVVVNIGDLLQRWTNDYFVSTKHRVVNTHIHMPRYSMPHFVDPTPGTIVKNLTNEPDKYEPIESKEYLMWRLAQSYYCLLYTSDAADE
;
A
#
# COMPACT_ATOMS: atom_id res chain seq x y z
N GLU A 1 -3.08 -10.11 13.25
CA GLU A 1 -4.39 -9.46 13.37
C GLU A 1 -4.38 -7.96 12.99
N ASN A 2 -3.26 -7.23 13.12
CA ASN A 2 -3.16 -5.81 12.74
C ASN A 2 -2.23 -5.56 11.53
N ASN A 3 -1.73 -6.60 10.88
CA ASN A 3 -0.78 -6.51 9.77
C ASN A 3 0.45 -5.61 10.07
N LEU A 4 0.92 -5.62 11.34
CA LEU A 4 2.09 -4.88 11.81
C LEU A 4 3.22 -5.83 12.16
N GLY A 5 4.47 -5.33 12.11
CA GLY A 5 5.67 -6.12 12.33
C GLY A 5 6.19 -6.79 11.08
N TYR A 6 6.99 -7.83 11.25
CA TYR A 6 7.68 -8.54 10.18
C TYR A 6 6.80 -9.61 9.52
N SER A 7 6.78 -9.60 8.21
CA SER A 7 6.17 -10.63 7.35
C SER A 7 7.23 -11.32 6.54
N VAL A 8 7.34 -12.66 6.70
CA VAL A 8 8.30 -13.49 5.96
C VAL A 8 7.96 -13.58 4.47
N MET A 9 8.93 -13.96 3.66
CA MET A 9 8.74 -14.19 2.22
C MET A 9 7.59 -15.17 1.97
N GLY A 10 6.69 -14.80 1.05
CA GLY A 10 5.53 -15.61 0.67
C GLY A 10 4.40 -15.67 1.70
N ALA A 11 4.44 -14.86 2.76
CA ALA A 11 3.32 -14.73 3.70
C ALA A 11 2.13 -13.99 3.10
N GLU A 12 2.37 -13.10 2.15
CA GLU A 12 1.35 -12.32 1.46
C GLU A 12 1.27 -12.73 -0.01
N ASN A 13 0.09 -12.58 -0.59
CA ASN A 13 -0.15 -12.75 -2.01
C ASN A 13 -1.26 -11.79 -2.46
N VAL A 14 -0.90 -10.74 -3.17
CA VAL A 14 -1.87 -9.73 -3.63
C VAL A 14 -2.73 -10.24 -4.79
N ASP A 15 -2.25 -11.23 -5.56
CA ASP A 15 -3.02 -11.96 -6.58
C ASP A 15 -3.18 -13.42 -6.14
N PRO A 16 -4.32 -13.80 -5.52
CA PRO A 16 -4.52 -15.16 -5.03
C PRO A 16 -4.55 -16.23 -6.15
N THR A 17 -4.61 -15.83 -7.41
CA THR A 17 -4.59 -16.71 -8.59
C THR A 17 -3.18 -16.95 -9.15
N ALA A 18 -2.17 -16.28 -8.59
CA ALA A 18 -0.76 -16.39 -8.96
C ALA A 18 0.07 -17.05 -7.85
N PRO A 19 1.31 -17.49 -8.12
CA PRO A 19 2.25 -17.88 -7.09
C PRO A 19 2.49 -16.76 -6.08
N LYS A 20 2.93 -17.13 -4.86
CA LYS A 20 3.17 -16.18 -3.77
C LYS A 20 4.18 -15.10 -4.14
N ASP A 21 3.96 -13.88 -3.66
CA ASP A 21 4.86 -12.76 -3.85
C ASP A 21 6.25 -13.04 -3.29
N MET A 22 7.28 -12.63 -4.03
CA MET A 22 8.69 -12.84 -3.66
C MET A 22 9.23 -11.63 -2.90
N LYS A 23 8.66 -11.37 -1.74
CA LYS A 23 9.03 -10.25 -0.86
C LYS A 23 8.92 -10.63 0.60
N GLU A 24 9.66 -9.94 1.42
CA GLU A 24 9.46 -9.85 2.87
C GLU A 24 9.28 -8.39 3.24
N SER A 25 8.62 -8.12 4.34
CA SER A 25 8.30 -6.73 4.72
C SER A 25 8.24 -6.52 6.22
N PHE A 26 8.40 -5.26 6.61
CA PHE A 26 8.15 -4.81 7.97
C PHE A 26 7.15 -3.64 7.93
N ASN A 27 5.99 -3.84 8.53
CA ASN A 27 4.93 -2.85 8.59
C ASN A 27 4.93 -2.15 9.94
N TYR A 28 4.87 -0.83 9.94
CA TYR A 28 4.85 -0.06 11.17
C TYR A 28 3.93 1.15 11.09
N ASN A 29 3.49 1.60 12.26
CA ASN A 29 2.58 2.72 12.43
C ASN A 29 2.80 3.32 13.84
N ASN A 30 2.85 4.63 13.95
CA ASN A 30 3.12 5.31 15.23
C ASN A 30 1.94 5.31 16.21
N LEU A 31 0.73 4.99 15.77
CA LEU A 31 -0.48 5.00 16.61
C LEU A 31 -0.83 3.63 17.19
N ARG A 32 -0.44 2.55 16.52
CA ARG A 32 -0.96 1.21 16.77
C ARG A 32 0.10 0.13 16.95
N MET A 33 1.37 0.48 16.73
CA MET A 33 2.47 -0.50 16.78
C MET A 33 2.75 -0.90 18.23
N PRO A 34 2.51 -2.16 18.63
CA PRO A 34 2.91 -2.66 19.95
C PRO A 34 4.43 -2.61 20.12
N ASP A 35 4.89 -2.29 21.33
CA ASP A 35 6.31 -2.13 21.63
C ASP A 35 7.14 -3.41 21.37
N GLU A 36 6.55 -4.57 21.66
CA GLU A 36 7.16 -5.88 21.44
C GLU A 36 7.41 -6.25 19.97
N LEU A 37 6.78 -5.56 19.04
CA LEU A 37 7.00 -5.78 17.58
C LEU A 37 8.20 -4.99 17.05
N TRP A 38 8.72 -4.02 17.80
CA TRP A 38 9.91 -3.28 17.40
C TRP A 38 11.19 -4.12 17.62
N PRO A 39 12.14 -4.11 16.69
CA PRO A 39 13.35 -4.94 16.77
C PRO A 39 14.45 -4.31 17.67
N HIS A 40 14.10 -3.86 18.86
CA HIS A 40 14.99 -3.13 19.80
C HIS A 40 16.31 -3.86 20.09
N GLY A 41 16.26 -5.19 20.22
CA GLY A 41 17.46 -6.00 20.50
C GLY A 41 18.42 -6.16 19.33
N TRP A 42 17.99 -5.84 18.11
CA TRP A 42 18.75 -6.06 16.87
C TRP A 42 19.17 -4.75 16.20
N VAL A 43 18.28 -3.75 16.22
CA VAL A 43 18.50 -2.45 15.58
C VAL A 43 18.00 -1.35 16.54
N PRO A 44 18.81 -0.91 17.50
CA PRO A 44 18.39 -0.02 18.59
C PRO A 44 17.72 1.28 18.14
N ASP A 45 18.20 1.91 17.07
CA ASP A 45 17.67 3.20 16.58
C ASP A 45 16.53 3.05 15.55
N PHE A 46 16.10 1.83 15.27
CA PHE A 46 15.13 1.58 14.20
C PHE A 46 13.79 2.27 14.44
N GLN A 47 13.24 2.14 15.65
CA GLN A 47 11.97 2.78 16.00
C GLN A 47 12.05 4.30 15.81
N TYR A 48 13.09 4.94 16.34
CA TYR A 48 13.27 6.38 16.20
C TYR A 48 13.31 6.83 14.73
N LYS A 49 14.05 6.11 13.89
CA LYS A 49 14.14 6.40 12.44
C LYS A 49 12.82 6.13 11.71
N ALA A 50 12.12 5.07 12.08
CA ALA A 50 10.80 4.74 11.54
C ALA A 50 9.77 5.84 11.88
N GLU A 51 9.72 6.30 13.13
CA GLU A 51 8.84 7.39 13.55
C GLU A 51 9.20 8.72 12.87
N GLU A 52 10.48 8.99 12.65
CA GLU A 52 10.94 10.16 11.88
C GLU A 52 10.44 10.10 10.42
N SER A 53 10.54 8.94 9.78
CA SER A 53 10.05 8.73 8.41
C SER A 53 8.54 8.92 8.31
N ILE A 54 7.76 8.45 9.28
CA ILE A 54 6.31 8.68 9.34
C ILE A 54 6.00 10.18 9.42
N ARG A 55 6.66 10.95 10.29
CA ARG A 55 6.41 12.40 10.40
C ARG A 55 6.66 13.16 9.10
N ILE A 56 7.71 12.77 8.36
CA ILE A 56 8.00 13.34 7.04
C ILE A 56 6.88 12.96 6.04
N ALA A 57 6.51 11.69 6.00
CA ALA A 57 5.46 11.18 5.11
C ALA A 57 4.10 11.80 5.41
N ASP A 58 3.71 11.93 6.69
CA ASP A 58 2.46 12.56 7.11
C ASP A 58 2.40 14.04 6.73
N THR A 59 3.54 14.75 6.85
CA THR A 59 3.62 16.16 6.40
C THR A 59 3.40 16.29 4.89
N LEU A 60 4.02 15.40 4.12
CA LEU A 60 3.84 15.37 2.66
C LEU A 60 2.40 14.98 2.30
N THR A 61 1.84 13.97 2.99
CA THR A 61 0.45 13.54 2.86
C THR A 61 -0.52 14.71 3.04
N TYR A 62 -0.38 15.46 4.15
CA TYR A 62 -1.22 16.63 4.42
C TYR A 62 -1.19 17.65 3.27
N ASN A 63 0.01 17.96 2.76
CA ASN A 63 0.16 18.90 1.66
C ASN A 63 -0.50 18.41 0.36
N ILE A 64 -0.41 17.10 0.08
CA ILE A 64 -1.01 16.49 -1.11
C ILE A 64 -2.54 16.47 -0.97
N LEU A 65 -3.08 16.02 0.16
CA LEU A 65 -4.53 16.01 0.40
C LEU A 65 -5.15 17.41 0.29
N ASN A 66 -4.48 18.44 0.80
CA ASN A 66 -4.91 19.83 0.67
C ASN A 66 -4.95 20.30 -0.81
N LYS A 67 -4.05 19.77 -1.65
CA LYS A 67 -4.12 20.02 -3.11
C LYS A 67 -5.29 19.29 -3.76
N PHE A 68 -5.59 18.07 -3.36
CA PHE A 68 -6.79 17.37 -3.84
C PHE A 68 -8.07 18.08 -3.41
N ASP A 69 -8.18 18.54 -2.16
CA ASP A 69 -9.31 19.33 -1.68
C ASP A 69 -9.51 20.59 -2.54
N THR A 70 -8.42 21.26 -2.90
CA THR A 70 -8.46 22.44 -3.79
C THR A 70 -8.91 22.10 -5.21
N ILE A 71 -8.39 21.00 -5.80
CA ILE A 71 -8.74 20.56 -7.15
C ILE A 71 -10.21 20.14 -7.23
N LEU A 72 -10.71 19.48 -6.19
CA LEU A 72 -12.08 18.98 -6.12
C LEU A 72 -13.10 20.03 -5.67
N ASP A 73 -12.63 21.21 -5.25
CA ASP A 73 -13.46 22.27 -4.67
C ASP A 73 -14.37 21.77 -3.53
N CYS A 74 -13.83 20.91 -2.68
CA CYS A 74 -14.57 20.25 -1.59
C CYS A 74 -14.21 20.76 -0.18
N GLY A 75 -13.63 21.96 -0.08
CA GLY A 75 -13.23 22.58 1.17
C GLY A 75 -12.02 21.88 1.81
N THR A 76 -12.19 21.26 2.96
CA THR A 76 -11.14 20.51 3.69
C THR A 76 -11.53 19.05 3.89
N THR A 77 -12.41 18.52 3.05
CA THR A 77 -13.04 17.20 3.26
C THR A 77 -12.02 16.05 3.36
N LEU A 78 -11.04 16.00 2.46
CA LEU A 78 -10.02 14.94 2.50
C LEU A 78 -9.05 15.16 3.66
N VAL A 79 -8.59 16.38 3.91
CA VAL A 79 -7.74 16.68 5.07
C VAL A 79 -8.46 16.32 6.37
N ASP A 80 -9.73 16.66 6.53
CA ASP A 80 -10.52 16.37 7.73
C ASP A 80 -10.74 14.86 7.91
N ALA A 81 -10.90 14.13 6.82
CA ALA A 81 -11.01 12.66 6.85
C ALA A 81 -9.72 11.96 7.32
N HIS A 82 -8.56 12.64 7.29
CA HIS A 82 -7.25 12.06 7.62
C HIS A 82 -6.61 12.69 8.87
N GLN A 83 -7.37 13.39 9.71
CA GLN A 83 -6.83 14.11 10.88
C GLN A 83 -6.04 13.23 11.86
N GLN A 84 -6.39 11.94 11.99
CA GLN A 84 -5.66 11.02 12.87
C GLN A 84 -4.43 10.41 12.20
N MET A 85 -4.15 10.70 10.92
CA MET A 85 -3.04 10.10 10.16
C MET A 85 -2.95 8.57 10.41
N TYR A 86 -4.06 7.87 10.11
CA TYR A 86 -4.20 6.43 10.33
C TYR A 86 -3.43 5.61 9.28
N ASN A 87 -2.24 6.09 8.96
CA ASN A 87 -1.39 5.61 7.88
C ASN A 87 -0.56 4.40 8.32
N THR A 88 -0.09 3.62 7.36
CA THR A 88 0.84 2.52 7.60
C THR A 88 2.02 2.64 6.67
N THR A 89 3.23 2.62 7.21
CA THR A 89 4.47 2.57 6.43
C THR A 89 4.97 1.12 6.38
N ARG A 90 5.46 0.72 5.23
CA ARG A 90 6.01 -0.61 5.00
C ARG A 90 7.42 -0.49 4.41
N ILE A 91 8.38 -1.16 4.99
CA ILE A 91 9.67 -1.41 4.33
C ILE A 91 9.56 -2.75 3.63
N ILE A 92 9.89 -2.80 2.34
CA ILE A 92 9.83 -4.02 1.54
C ILE A 92 11.23 -4.36 1.04
N HIS A 93 11.64 -5.59 1.28
CA HIS A 93 12.81 -6.20 0.69
C HIS A 93 12.39 -7.27 -0.31
N TYR A 94 12.90 -7.17 -1.51
CA TYR A 94 12.79 -8.17 -2.56
C TYR A 94 14.17 -8.81 -2.71
N PRO A 95 14.42 -9.99 -2.14
CA PRO A 95 15.73 -10.61 -2.17
C PRO A 95 16.20 -10.92 -3.60
N ALA A 96 17.51 -10.99 -3.78
CA ALA A 96 18.08 -11.61 -4.96
C ALA A 96 17.69 -13.09 -4.99
N TYR A 97 17.38 -13.62 -6.17
CA TYR A 97 16.94 -15.00 -6.36
C TYR A 97 17.63 -15.65 -7.54
N GLU A 98 18.21 -16.82 -7.30
CA GLU A 98 18.95 -17.59 -8.30
C GLU A 98 18.21 -18.87 -8.74
N GLY A 99 17.03 -19.12 -8.19
CA GLY A 99 16.23 -20.32 -8.47
C GLY A 99 15.37 -20.19 -9.73
N SER A 100 14.63 -21.26 -10.02
CA SER A 100 13.64 -21.27 -11.10
C SER A 100 12.35 -20.59 -10.64
N LEU A 101 11.80 -19.74 -11.48
CA LEU A 101 10.53 -19.08 -11.22
C LEU A 101 9.37 -19.98 -11.64
N GLU A 102 8.29 -19.95 -10.88
CA GLU A 102 7.02 -20.52 -11.29
C GLU A 102 6.38 -19.67 -12.40
N ASN A 103 5.47 -20.29 -13.16
CA ASN A 103 4.72 -19.53 -14.16
C ASN A 103 3.91 -18.41 -13.50
N ARG A 104 3.99 -17.18 -14.02
CA ARG A 104 3.36 -15.98 -13.48
C ARG A 104 3.88 -15.50 -12.11
N GLN A 105 4.95 -16.09 -11.58
CA GLN A 105 5.54 -15.61 -10.33
C GLN A 105 6.12 -14.21 -10.52
N MET A 106 5.85 -13.31 -9.56
CA MET A 106 6.33 -11.93 -9.54
C MET A 106 6.92 -11.58 -8.18
N ARG A 107 7.63 -10.45 -8.10
CA ARG A 107 8.02 -9.86 -6.81
C ARG A 107 6.81 -9.35 -6.05
N ILE A 108 5.88 -8.67 -6.75
CA ILE A 108 4.51 -8.40 -6.31
C ILE A 108 3.59 -8.54 -7.53
N GLY A 109 2.49 -9.28 -7.39
CA GLY A 109 1.47 -9.45 -8.40
C GLY A 109 0.74 -8.15 -8.73
N GLU A 110 -0.09 -8.19 -9.79
CA GLU A 110 -0.92 -7.06 -10.20
C GLU A 110 -1.97 -6.74 -9.13
N HIS A 111 -2.03 -5.48 -8.69
CA HIS A 111 -2.99 -5.00 -7.69
C HIS A 111 -3.22 -3.49 -7.80
N SER A 112 -4.20 -2.99 -7.06
CA SER A 112 -4.39 -1.58 -6.72
C SER A 112 -4.28 -1.39 -5.22
N ASP A 113 -3.92 -0.18 -4.77
CA ASP A 113 -3.89 0.16 -3.35
C ASP A 113 -5.29 0.50 -2.85
N TYR A 114 -5.58 0.17 -1.59
CA TYR A 114 -6.95 0.20 -1.05
C TYR A 114 -7.36 1.56 -0.48
N GLY A 115 -6.38 2.32 0.04
CA GLY A 115 -6.59 3.59 0.75
C GLY A 115 -6.88 4.79 -0.16
N THR A 116 -6.49 5.97 0.31
CA THR A 116 -6.67 7.23 -0.41
C THR A 116 -5.59 7.46 -1.46
N ILE A 117 -4.34 7.47 -1.02
CA ILE A 117 -3.14 7.55 -1.87
C ILE A 117 -2.04 6.70 -1.25
N THR A 118 -1.02 6.39 -2.04
CA THR A 118 0.24 5.82 -1.54
C THR A 118 1.40 6.72 -1.94
N LEU A 119 2.30 6.99 -0.98
CA LEU A 119 3.58 7.62 -1.22
C LEU A 119 4.64 6.53 -1.23
N LEU A 120 5.29 6.31 -2.39
CA LEU A 120 6.26 5.23 -2.54
C LEU A 120 7.65 5.79 -2.79
N TRP A 121 8.58 5.51 -1.87
CA TRP A 121 10.01 5.70 -2.07
C TRP A 121 10.64 4.44 -2.65
N GLN A 122 11.30 4.56 -3.78
CA GLN A 122 12.20 3.55 -4.30
C GLN A 122 13.57 3.79 -3.64
N ILE A 123 14.09 2.81 -2.89
CA ILE A 123 15.28 3.03 -2.03
C ILE A 123 16.58 2.81 -2.81
N ASN A 124 16.55 1.99 -3.84
CA ASN A 124 17.69 1.73 -4.71
C ASN A 124 17.27 1.65 -6.18
N ASP A 125 18.22 1.96 -7.07
CA ASP A 125 18.02 1.94 -8.52
C ASP A 125 18.04 0.50 -9.07
N VAL A 126 17.01 -0.27 -8.67
CA VAL A 126 16.74 -1.60 -9.25
C VAL A 126 15.36 -1.58 -9.88
N PRO A 127 15.25 -1.62 -11.22
CA PRO A 127 13.98 -1.59 -11.93
C PRO A 127 13.05 -2.74 -11.54
N GLY A 128 11.76 -2.57 -11.81
CA GLY A 128 10.76 -3.61 -11.58
C GLY A 128 9.35 -3.09 -11.34
N LEU A 129 9.19 -1.86 -10.84
CA LEU A 129 7.87 -1.26 -10.70
C LEU A 129 7.30 -0.90 -12.06
N GLU A 130 6.08 -1.37 -12.33
CA GLU A 130 5.31 -1.02 -13.53
C GLU A 130 3.89 -0.59 -13.12
N VAL A 131 3.35 0.36 -13.87
CA VAL A 131 1.97 0.85 -13.75
C VAL A 131 1.21 0.61 -15.04
N GLN A 132 -0.09 0.35 -14.93
CA GLN A 132 -0.97 0.12 -16.06
C GLN A 132 -1.74 1.40 -16.40
N ASP A 133 -1.67 1.85 -17.66
CA ASP A 133 -2.49 2.95 -18.13
C ASP A 133 -3.96 2.53 -18.37
N LEU A 134 -4.81 3.50 -18.67
CA LEU A 134 -6.24 3.25 -18.93
C LEU A 134 -6.48 2.41 -20.19
N GLY A 135 -5.50 2.29 -21.08
CA GLY A 135 -5.53 1.41 -22.24
C GLY A 135 -5.10 -0.03 -21.95
N GLY A 136 -4.70 -0.32 -20.70
CA GLY A 136 -4.21 -1.63 -20.27
C GLY A 136 -2.73 -1.90 -20.58
N VAL A 137 -1.98 -0.88 -21.00
CA VAL A 137 -0.55 -1.01 -21.32
C VAL A 137 0.28 -0.77 -20.05
N TRP A 138 1.28 -1.62 -19.84
CA TRP A 138 2.20 -1.51 -18.72
C TRP A 138 3.38 -0.61 -19.04
N HIS A 139 3.70 0.32 -18.15
CA HIS A 139 4.79 1.27 -18.26
C HIS A 139 5.73 1.14 -17.05
N PRO A 140 7.06 1.08 -17.27
CA PRO A 140 8.00 1.09 -16.16
C PRO A 140 8.01 2.45 -15.46
N VAL A 141 8.12 2.44 -14.14
CA VAL A 141 8.31 3.63 -13.34
C VAL A 141 9.81 3.80 -13.08
N PRO A 142 10.44 4.87 -13.58
CA PRO A 142 11.87 5.10 -13.39
C PRO A 142 12.20 5.34 -11.91
N PHE A 143 13.46 5.07 -11.55
CA PHE A 143 14.03 5.48 -10.28
C PHE A 143 14.39 6.97 -10.35
N GLU A 144 14.02 7.71 -9.31
CA GLU A 144 14.43 9.10 -9.07
C GLU A 144 15.00 9.19 -7.65
N GLU A 145 16.25 9.60 -7.48
CA GLU A 145 17.01 9.52 -6.22
C GLU A 145 16.29 10.20 -5.06
N ASP A 146 15.81 11.41 -5.22
CA ASP A 146 15.06 12.16 -4.20
C ASP A 146 13.54 12.20 -4.51
N GLY A 147 13.09 11.29 -5.38
CA GLY A 147 11.71 11.24 -5.84
C GLY A 147 10.79 10.42 -4.95
N VAL A 148 9.53 10.80 -4.94
CA VAL A 148 8.44 9.99 -4.39
C VAL A 148 7.40 9.75 -5.47
N VAL A 149 7.05 8.49 -5.68
CA VAL A 149 5.93 8.11 -6.56
C VAL A 149 4.65 8.23 -5.76
N VAL A 150 3.66 8.94 -6.31
CA VAL A 150 2.33 9.08 -5.70
C VAL A 150 1.32 8.39 -6.59
N ASN A 151 0.60 7.41 -6.06
CA ASN A 151 -0.51 6.77 -6.78
C ASN A 151 -1.83 6.92 -6.02
N ILE A 152 -2.90 6.96 -6.79
CA ILE A 152 -4.28 6.99 -6.32
C ILE A 152 -4.66 5.60 -5.79
N GLY A 153 -5.34 5.57 -4.65
CA GLY A 153 -5.95 4.36 -4.12
C GLY A 153 -7.45 4.27 -4.36
N ASP A 154 -8.03 3.12 -4.06
CA ASP A 154 -9.42 2.81 -4.37
C ASP A 154 -10.42 3.73 -3.65
N LEU A 155 -10.13 4.16 -2.41
CA LEU A 155 -11.02 5.06 -1.69
C LEU A 155 -11.05 6.46 -2.33
N LEU A 156 -9.91 6.99 -2.83
CA LEU A 156 -9.93 8.27 -3.53
C LEU A 156 -10.65 8.16 -4.88
N GLN A 157 -10.51 7.04 -5.59
CA GLN A 157 -11.31 6.78 -6.80
C GLN A 157 -12.80 6.82 -6.49
N ARG A 158 -13.25 6.20 -5.40
CA ARG A 158 -14.66 6.20 -4.98
C ARG A 158 -15.13 7.62 -4.59
N TRP A 159 -14.35 8.35 -3.78
CA TRP A 159 -14.66 9.74 -3.42
C TRP A 159 -14.82 10.65 -4.62
N THR A 160 -14.02 10.43 -5.65
CA THR A 160 -14.01 11.25 -6.85
C THR A 160 -14.84 10.68 -8.00
N ASN A 161 -15.62 9.64 -7.72
CA ASN A 161 -16.54 9.05 -8.70
C ASN A 161 -15.85 8.70 -10.02
N ASP A 162 -14.61 8.13 -9.95
CA ASP A 162 -13.68 7.80 -11.03
C ASP A 162 -13.04 9.01 -11.75
N TYR A 163 -13.12 10.22 -11.19
CA TYR A 163 -12.36 11.34 -11.75
C TYR A 163 -10.84 11.10 -11.60
N PHE A 164 -10.40 10.62 -10.44
CA PHE A 164 -9.09 10.03 -10.23
C PHE A 164 -9.23 8.51 -10.17
N VAL A 165 -8.40 7.78 -10.90
CA VAL A 165 -8.50 6.33 -11.03
C VAL A 165 -7.40 5.65 -10.22
N SER A 166 -7.77 4.65 -9.43
CA SER A 166 -6.82 3.77 -8.74
C SER A 166 -6.02 2.97 -9.76
N THR A 167 -4.71 3.22 -9.81
CA THR A 167 -3.85 2.69 -10.84
C THR A 167 -3.35 1.30 -10.47
N LYS A 168 -3.61 0.32 -11.33
CA LYS A 168 -3.02 -1.01 -11.20
C LYS A 168 -1.51 -0.94 -11.37
N HIS A 169 -0.79 -1.65 -10.50
CA HIS A 169 0.66 -1.72 -10.54
C HIS A 169 1.16 -3.10 -10.11
N ARG A 170 2.43 -3.37 -10.41
CA ARG A 170 3.08 -4.64 -10.10
C ARG A 170 4.59 -4.46 -9.99
N VAL A 171 5.29 -5.46 -9.42
CA VAL A 171 6.75 -5.48 -9.41
C VAL A 171 7.23 -6.76 -10.10
N VAL A 172 7.80 -6.58 -11.29
CA VAL A 172 8.26 -7.68 -12.16
C VAL A 172 9.67 -8.18 -11.80
N ASN A 173 10.05 -9.31 -12.39
CA ASN A 173 11.30 -10.03 -12.09
C ASN A 173 12.46 -9.70 -13.04
N THR A 174 12.42 -8.60 -13.79
CA THR A 174 13.43 -8.27 -14.83
C THR A 174 14.86 -8.23 -14.28
N HIS A 175 15.05 -7.89 -13.01
CA HIS A 175 16.35 -7.81 -12.33
C HIS A 175 16.38 -8.68 -11.08
N ILE A 176 15.90 -9.93 -11.20
CA ILE A 176 15.68 -10.80 -10.04
C ILE A 176 16.96 -11.16 -9.27
N HIS A 177 18.13 -11.11 -9.92
CA HIS A 177 19.44 -11.37 -9.28
C HIS A 177 19.95 -10.21 -8.42
N MET A 178 19.24 -9.08 -8.40
CA MET A 178 19.59 -7.92 -7.60
C MET A 178 18.54 -7.70 -6.49
N PRO A 179 18.96 -7.47 -5.24
CA PRO A 179 18.01 -7.12 -4.20
C PRO A 179 17.42 -5.73 -4.48
N ARG A 180 16.11 -5.59 -4.31
CA ARG A 180 15.39 -4.32 -4.45
C ARG A 180 14.79 -3.94 -3.11
N TYR A 181 14.72 -2.64 -2.84
CA TYR A 181 14.10 -2.08 -1.64
C TYR A 181 13.14 -0.98 -2.01
N SER A 182 12.00 -0.94 -1.32
CA SER A 182 11.03 0.16 -1.45
C SER A 182 10.32 0.41 -0.13
N MET A 183 9.76 1.61 0.02
CA MET A 183 9.06 2.02 1.22
C MET A 183 7.76 2.74 0.86
N PRO A 184 6.66 2.01 0.67
CA PRO A 184 5.33 2.61 0.55
C PRO A 184 4.81 3.10 1.91
N HIS A 185 4.15 4.26 1.88
CA HIS A 185 3.37 4.82 2.96
C HIS A 185 1.92 4.88 2.50
N PHE A 186 1.11 3.99 3.01
CA PHE A 186 -0.31 3.87 2.69
C PHE A 186 -1.10 4.87 3.51
N VAL A 187 -1.81 5.75 2.83
CA VAL A 187 -2.62 6.80 3.43
C VAL A 187 -4.06 6.34 3.51
N ASP A 188 -4.50 6.12 4.74
CA ASP A 188 -5.84 5.64 5.03
C ASP A 188 -6.65 6.68 5.80
N PRO A 189 -7.94 6.83 5.51
CA PRO A 189 -8.81 7.72 6.29
C PRO A 189 -8.94 7.25 7.74
N THR A 190 -9.21 8.19 8.62
CA THR A 190 -9.60 7.90 10.01
C THR A 190 -10.76 6.89 10.02
N PRO A 191 -10.68 5.79 10.81
CA PRO A 191 -11.77 4.84 10.98
C PRO A 191 -13.09 5.53 11.35
N GLY A 192 -14.18 5.10 10.75
CA GLY A 192 -15.48 5.75 10.88
C GLY A 192 -15.77 6.80 9.79
N THR A 193 -14.80 7.12 8.94
CA THR A 193 -15.02 8.03 7.81
C THR A 193 -15.92 7.39 6.77
N ILE A 194 -16.99 8.09 6.40
CA ILE A 194 -17.88 7.65 5.32
C ILE A 194 -17.36 8.20 3.98
N VAL A 195 -16.93 7.31 3.13
CA VAL A 195 -16.49 7.60 1.76
C VAL A 195 -17.72 7.67 0.87
N LYS A 196 -18.02 8.86 0.36
CA LYS A 196 -19.13 9.14 -0.55
C LYS A 196 -18.67 10.08 -1.65
N ASN A 197 -19.37 10.09 -2.77
CA ASN A 197 -19.09 10.95 -3.90
C ASN A 197 -18.97 12.44 -3.49
N LEU A 198 -17.86 13.08 -3.86
CA LEU A 198 -17.59 14.49 -3.65
C LEU A 198 -17.82 15.33 -4.93
N THR A 199 -18.19 14.69 -6.03
CA THR A 199 -18.45 15.36 -7.30
C THR A 199 -19.94 15.72 -7.44
N ASN A 200 -20.27 16.53 -8.44
CA ASN A 200 -21.65 16.87 -8.76
C ASN A 200 -22.31 15.87 -9.74
N GLU A 201 -21.58 14.82 -10.12
CA GLU A 201 -22.08 13.78 -11.03
C GLU A 201 -22.92 12.72 -10.28
N PRO A 202 -23.82 12.00 -10.95
CA PRO A 202 -24.58 10.90 -10.34
C PRO A 202 -23.67 9.86 -9.70
N ASP A 203 -24.05 9.37 -8.53
CA ASP A 203 -23.27 8.41 -7.77
C ASP A 203 -23.06 7.09 -8.55
N LYS A 204 -21.78 6.69 -8.70
CA LYS A 204 -21.41 5.35 -9.22
C LYS A 204 -21.27 4.33 -8.10
N TYR A 205 -21.04 4.78 -6.89
CA TYR A 205 -20.75 3.94 -5.73
C TYR A 205 -21.66 4.29 -4.57
N GLU A 206 -22.17 3.28 -3.87
CA GLU A 206 -22.82 3.49 -2.57
C GLU A 206 -21.81 3.99 -1.54
N PRO A 207 -22.21 4.88 -0.62
CA PRO A 207 -21.35 5.28 0.50
C PRO A 207 -20.87 4.06 1.29
N ILE A 208 -19.60 4.09 1.72
CA ILE A 208 -19.00 3.01 2.49
C ILE A 208 -18.14 3.55 3.61
N GLU A 209 -18.11 2.86 4.74
CA GLU A 209 -17.19 3.18 5.83
C GLU A 209 -15.76 2.71 5.46
N SER A 210 -14.77 3.58 5.67
CA SER A 210 -13.39 3.39 5.24
C SER A 210 -12.74 2.10 5.77
N LYS A 211 -12.91 1.80 7.07
CA LYS A 211 -12.34 0.61 7.69
C LYS A 211 -13.04 -0.67 7.21
N GLU A 212 -14.36 -0.63 6.98
CA GLU A 212 -15.10 -1.78 6.42
C GLU A 212 -14.56 -2.11 5.02
N TYR A 213 -14.32 -1.09 4.19
CA TYR A 213 -13.74 -1.29 2.87
C TYR A 213 -12.34 -1.89 2.95
N LEU A 214 -11.47 -1.32 3.77
CA LEU A 214 -10.09 -1.81 3.97
C LEU A 214 -10.08 -3.27 4.45
N MET A 215 -10.90 -3.61 5.45
CA MET A 215 -10.99 -4.97 5.97
C MET A 215 -11.51 -5.96 4.93
N TRP A 216 -12.48 -5.55 4.12
CA TRP A 216 -13.00 -6.36 3.02
C TRP A 216 -11.91 -6.63 1.97
N ARG A 217 -11.13 -5.62 1.57
CA ARG A 217 -10.01 -5.77 0.61
C ARG A 217 -8.90 -6.66 1.17
N LEU A 218 -8.50 -6.44 2.42
CA LEU A 218 -7.48 -7.25 3.11
C LEU A 218 -7.92 -8.72 3.20
N ALA A 219 -9.17 -9.00 3.53
CA ALA A 219 -9.68 -10.37 3.58
C ALA A 219 -9.54 -11.11 2.24
N GLN A 220 -9.66 -10.40 1.11
CA GLN A 220 -9.46 -11.01 -0.21
C GLN A 220 -7.98 -11.33 -0.50
N SER A 221 -7.05 -10.50 -0.03
CA SER A 221 -5.60 -10.69 -0.22
C SER A 221 -5.01 -11.77 0.70
N TYR A 222 -5.62 -12.04 1.84
CA TYR A 222 -5.17 -13.01 2.86
C TYR A 222 -6.05 -14.26 2.94
N TYR A 223 -6.98 -14.48 2.01
CA TYR A 223 -7.97 -15.57 2.06
C TYR A 223 -7.36 -16.98 2.17
N CYS A 224 -6.09 -17.14 1.87
CA CYS A 224 -5.39 -18.43 1.96
C CYS A 224 -5.02 -18.86 3.39
N LEU A 225 -5.06 -17.96 4.39
CA LEU A 225 -4.63 -18.29 5.77
C LEU A 225 -5.80 -18.73 6.69
N LEU A 226 -7.04 -18.44 6.34
CA LEU A 226 -8.20 -18.81 7.17
C LEU A 226 -8.74 -20.23 6.91
N TYR A 227 -8.39 -20.86 5.77
CA TYR A 227 -8.87 -22.19 5.43
C TYR A 227 -7.98 -23.36 5.90
N THR A 228 -6.82 -23.09 6.47
CA THR A 228 -5.89 -24.15 6.95
C THR A 228 -6.03 -24.48 8.43
N SER A 229 -6.81 -23.72 9.20
CA SER A 229 -7.03 -24.00 10.64
C SER A 229 -8.18 -24.96 10.93
N ASP A 230 -9.13 -25.14 10.01
CA ASP A 230 -10.31 -26.01 10.25
C ASP A 230 -10.20 -27.41 9.64
N ALA A 231 -9.07 -27.75 8.99
CA ALA A 231 -8.86 -29.08 8.38
C ALA A 231 -7.98 -30.02 9.22
N ALA A 232 -7.63 -29.63 10.44
CA ALA A 232 -6.78 -30.45 11.32
C ALA A 232 -7.51 -31.13 12.49
N ASP A 233 -8.84 -31.02 12.57
CA ASP A 233 -9.67 -31.63 13.61
C ASP A 233 -10.83 -32.50 13.04
N GLU A 234 -10.53 -33.36 12.05
CA GLU A 234 -11.37 -34.53 11.73
C GLU A 234 -10.53 -35.80 11.60
#